data_173512faf723c58b5495c85c4c0ab333
#
_entry.id   173512faf723c58b5495c85c4c0ab333
#
_cell.length_a   1.000
_cell.length_b   1.000
_cell.length_c   1.000
_cell.angle_alpha   90.00
_cell.angle_beta   90.00
_cell.angle_gamma   90.00
#
_symmetry.space_group_name_H-M   'P 1'
#
loop_
_entity.id
_entity.type
_entity.pdbx_description
1 polymer ?
#
loop_
_entity_poly.entity_id
_entity_poly.type
_entity_poly.pdbx_seq_one_letter_code
_entity_poly.pdbx_strand_id
1 'polypeptide(L)'
;MGYEAQVLCELGTERQTVLALLESQELVLRGPLRRRFLIAYMAAPRVDRGALTFESKDGDTVALHLGDELAHKWLKKIQTPPPPLAAKLGIGSHARAAVLGPITDASLAQALKGATTDDFSRADVLIAMLHGMSDLEAVVAQHASMPCRGVWLVHRKGPDAALPDAQIRMAMRELGYKDHKITGVSSEWTATRYAKPAQ
;
A
#
# COMPACT_ATOMS: atom_id res chain seq x y z
N MET A 1 4.53 6.69 4.37
CA MET A 1 5.51 7.69 3.88
C MET A 1 6.83 6.99 3.67
N GLY A 2 7.45 7.18 2.51
CA GLY A 2 8.82 6.75 2.22
C GLY A 2 9.84 7.61 2.97
N TYR A 3 11.07 7.14 3.09
CA TYR A 3 12.19 7.94 3.52
C TYR A 3 13.04 8.28 2.28
N GLU A 4 13.58 9.47 2.23
CA GLU A 4 14.47 9.86 1.15
C GLU A 4 15.70 10.58 1.70
N ALA A 5 16.85 10.37 1.05
CA ALA A 5 18.10 11.04 1.39
C ALA A 5 19.04 11.08 0.18
N GLN A 6 19.76 12.19 0.04
CA GLN A 6 20.87 12.28 -0.89
C GLN A 6 22.13 11.79 -0.16
N VAL A 7 22.71 10.69 -0.62
CA VAL A 7 23.77 9.99 0.09
C VAL A 7 24.84 9.45 -0.84
N LEU A 8 26.03 9.26 -0.31
CA LEU A 8 27.05 8.48 -0.96
C LEU A 8 26.64 6.99 -0.90
N CYS A 9 26.61 6.35 -2.06
CA CYS A 9 26.32 4.93 -2.23
C CYS A 9 27.54 4.22 -2.78
N GLU A 10 27.89 3.10 -2.17
CA GLU A 10 28.84 2.13 -2.68
C GLU A 10 28.07 0.90 -3.14
N LEU A 11 28.28 0.48 -4.38
CA LEU A 11 27.67 -0.70 -4.99
C LEU A 11 28.76 -1.51 -5.70
N GLY A 12 29.18 -2.60 -5.09
CA GLY A 12 30.35 -3.34 -5.53
C GLY A 12 31.60 -2.45 -5.54
N THR A 13 32.12 -2.15 -6.72
CA THR A 13 33.28 -1.25 -6.92
C THR A 13 32.90 0.20 -7.25
N GLU A 14 31.63 0.46 -7.50
CA GLU A 14 31.14 1.79 -7.84
C GLU A 14 30.85 2.62 -6.60
N ARG A 15 31.22 3.91 -6.62
CA ARG A 15 30.99 4.85 -5.54
C ARG A 15 30.46 6.17 -6.09
N GLN A 16 29.18 6.49 -5.81
CA GLN A 16 28.49 7.63 -6.39
C GLN A 16 27.51 8.27 -5.39
N THR A 17 27.29 9.57 -5.52
CA THR A 17 26.22 10.25 -4.79
C THR A 17 24.88 10.01 -5.51
N VAL A 18 23.90 9.50 -4.78
CA VAL A 18 22.57 9.13 -5.29
C VAL A 18 21.48 9.72 -4.44
N LEU A 19 20.29 9.85 -5.01
CA LEU A 19 19.06 10.02 -4.25
C LEU A 19 18.50 8.62 -3.94
N ALA A 20 18.57 8.24 -2.67
CA ALA A 20 18.03 6.98 -2.18
C ALA A 20 16.62 7.21 -1.61
N LEU A 21 15.65 6.37 -2.04
CA LEU A 21 14.26 6.39 -1.58
C LEU A 21 13.92 5.02 -1.00
N LEU A 22 13.66 4.97 0.30
CA LEU A 22 13.22 3.74 0.97
C LEU A 22 11.69 3.73 1.07
N GLU A 23 11.09 2.98 0.20
CA GLU A 23 9.66 2.73 0.14
C GLU A 23 9.22 1.57 1.05
N SER A 24 7.96 1.14 0.96
CA SER A 24 7.42 0.06 1.83
C SER A 24 8.00 -1.32 1.51
N GLN A 25 8.37 -1.57 0.26
CA GLN A 25 8.82 -2.89 -0.22
C GLN A 25 10.13 -2.83 -0.99
N GLU A 26 10.64 -1.65 -1.31
CA GLU A 26 11.85 -1.47 -2.10
C GLU A 26 12.67 -0.25 -1.67
N LEU A 27 13.96 -0.34 -1.93
CA LEU A 27 14.89 0.78 -1.96
C LEU A 27 15.16 1.13 -3.41
N VAL A 28 14.94 2.39 -3.78
CA VAL A 28 15.17 2.90 -5.13
C VAL A 28 16.33 3.89 -5.10
N LEU A 29 17.34 3.65 -5.92
CA LEU A 29 18.44 4.59 -6.17
C LEU A 29 18.17 5.36 -7.46
N ARG A 30 18.31 6.69 -7.40
CA ARG A 30 18.19 7.60 -8.55
C ARG A 30 19.45 8.42 -8.70
N GLY A 31 19.76 8.82 -9.93
CA GLY A 31 20.95 9.59 -10.27
C GLY A 31 21.93 8.76 -11.10
N PRO A 32 23.25 8.84 -10.85
CA PRO A 32 24.27 8.10 -11.61
C PRO A 32 24.10 6.58 -11.50
N LEU A 33 23.78 6.07 -10.30
CA LEU A 33 23.42 4.68 -10.08
C LEU A 33 21.90 4.55 -10.01
N ARG A 34 21.30 3.88 -11.01
CA ARG A 34 19.87 3.58 -11.04
C ARG A 34 19.65 2.10 -10.74
N ARG A 35 19.16 1.80 -9.54
CA ARG A 35 18.90 0.43 -9.08
C ARG A 35 17.63 0.40 -8.24
N ARG A 36 17.01 -0.79 -8.20
CA ARG A 36 15.92 -1.11 -7.29
C ARG A 36 16.24 -2.37 -6.55
N PHE A 37 16.12 -2.33 -5.24
CA PHE A 37 16.35 -3.49 -4.38
C PHE A 37 15.05 -3.77 -3.63
N LEU A 38 14.46 -4.94 -3.87
CA LEU A 38 13.32 -5.39 -3.07
C LEU A 38 13.80 -5.75 -1.68
N ILE A 39 13.15 -5.19 -0.65
CA ILE A 39 13.53 -5.41 0.76
C ILE A 39 13.53 -6.90 1.11
N ALA A 40 12.58 -7.68 0.54
CA ALA A 40 12.50 -9.12 0.76
C ALA A 40 13.73 -9.92 0.30
N TYR A 41 14.59 -9.32 -0.55
CA TYR A 41 15.80 -9.96 -1.08
C TYR A 41 17.10 -9.30 -0.58
N MET A 42 17.01 -8.39 0.37
CA MET A 42 18.19 -7.84 1.03
C MET A 42 18.68 -8.83 2.08
N ALA A 43 19.89 -9.35 1.89
CA ALA A 43 20.51 -10.23 2.87
C ALA A 43 21.34 -9.43 3.89
N ALA A 44 21.31 -9.88 5.15
CA ALA A 44 22.11 -9.35 6.26
C ALA A 44 22.11 -7.79 6.39
N PRO A 45 20.93 -7.10 6.35
CA PRO A 45 20.91 -5.67 6.50
C PRO A 45 21.36 -5.26 7.91
N ARG A 46 22.37 -4.37 7.97
CA ARG A 46 22.97 -3.87 9.22
C ARG A 46 23.44 -2.43 9.07
N VAL A 47 23.75 -1.80 10.19
CA VAL A 47 24.47 -0.52 10.22
C VAL A 47 25.91 -0.78 10.59
N ASP A 48 26.84 -0.23 9.82
CA ASP A 48 28.28 -0.23 10.08
C ASP A 48 28.82 1.19 9.86
N ARG A 49 29.40 1.80 10.91
CA ARG A 49 30.00 3.16 10.88
C ARG A 49 29.12 4.22 10.20
N GLY A 50 27.83 4.24 10.52
CA GLY A 50 26.90 5.19 9.94
C GLY A 50 26.44 4.87 8.51
N ALA A 51 26.86 3.73 7.95
CA ALA A 51 26.35 3.24 6.69
C ALA A 51 25.34 2.11 6.89
N LEU A 52 24.22 2.17 6.19
CA LEU A 52 23.31 1.04 6.02
C LEU A 52 23.89 0.11 4.96
N THR A 53 24.21 -1.11 5.35
CA THR A 53 24.82 -2.11 4.46
C THR A 53 23.92 -3.33 4.32
N PHE A 54 23.91 -3.93 3.14
CA PHE A 54 23.22 -5.20 2.85
C PHE A 54 23.81 -5.86 1.61
N GLU A 55 23.52 -7.14 1.40
CA GLU A 55 23.82 -7.84 0.17
C GLU A 55 22.57 -7.88 -0.72
N SER A 56 22.73 -7.56 -1.99
CA SER A 56 21.68 -7.63 -3.00
C SER A 56 21.41 -9.09 -3.41
N LYS A 57 20.29 -9.33 -4.10
CA LYS A 57 19.98 -10.65 -4.68
C LYS A 57 21.07 -11.14 -5.65
N ASP A 58 21.74 -10.21 -6.30
CA ASP A 58 22.78 -10.49 -7.30
C ASP A 58 24.18 -10.69 -6.67
N GLY A 59 24.27 -10.63 -5.33
CA GLY A 59 25.50 -10.82 -4.56
C GLY A 59 26.34 -9.54 -4.39
N ASP A 60 25.88 -8.41 -4.87
CA ASP A 60 26.59 -7.13 -4.68
C ASP A 60 26.42 -6.62 -3.24
N THR A 61 27.51 -6.16 -2.64
CA THR A 61 27.44 -5.42 -1.39
C THR A 61 27.03 -3.98 -1.68
N VAL A 62 26.02 -3.51 -0.97
CA VAL A 62 25.51 -2.14 -1.04
C VAL A 62 25.77 -1.45 0.29
N ALA A 63 26.33 -0.23 0.27
CA ALA A 63 26.47 0.62 1.44
C ALA A 63 25.93 2.03 1.15
N LEU A 64 25.01 2.51 2.00
CA LEU A 64 24.47 3.86 1.97
C LEU A 64 24.96 4.65 3.17
N HIS A 65 25.79 5.65 2.97
CA HIS A 65 26.36 6.48 4.03
C HIS A 65 25.36 7.53 4.53
N LEU A 66 24.48 7.11 5.44
CA LEU A 66 23.36 7.88 5.94
C LEU A 66 23.65 8.67 7.22
N GLY A 67 24.77 8.35 7.89
CA GLY A 67 24.99 8.73 9.28
C GLY A 67 24.22 7.83 10.25
N ASP A 68 24.70 7.73 11.50
CA ASP A 68 24.24 6.71 12.46
C ASP A 68 22.72 6.74 12.71
N GLU A 69 22.16 7.92 12.96
CA GLU A 69 20.74 8.06 13.28
C GLU A 69 19.84 7.60 12.13
N LEU A 70 20.11 8.10 10.93
CA LEU A 70 19.29 7.80 9.76
C LEU A 70 19.47 6.35 9.30
N ALA A 71 20.70 5.82 9.39
CA ALA A 71 20.99 4.43 9.06
C ALA A 71 20.21 3.45 9.96
N HIS A 72 20.19 3.69 11.29
CA HIS A 72 19.40 2.87 12.22
C HIS A 72 17.89 3.00 11.97
N LYS A 73 17.40 4.20 11.66
CA LYS A 73 15.99 4.42 11.32
C LYS A 73 15.58 3.67 10.05
N TRP A 74 16.44 3.65 9.04
CA TRP A 74 16.19 2.92 7.80
C TRP A 74 16.29 1.41 8.02
N LEU A 75 17.29 0.94 8.76
CA LEU A 75 17.42 -0.47 9.15
C LEU A 75 16.16 -0.98 9.85
N LYS A 76 15.67 -0.24 10.85
CA LYS A 76 14.43 -0.58 11.55
C LYS A 76 13.24 -0.70 10.59
N LYS A 77 13.13 0.21 9.61
CA LYS A 77 12.07 0.15 8.61
C LYS A 77 12.20 -1.08 7.70
N ILE A 78 13.40 -1.42 7.26
CA ILE A 78 13.68 -2.62 6.45
C ILE A 78 13.33 -3.90 7.22
N GLN A 79 13.70 -3.97 8.49
CA GLN A 79 13.45 -5.13 9.36
C GLN A 79 12.00 -5.23 9.85
N THR A 80 11.21 -4.17 9.71
CA THR A 80 9.80 -4.17 10.12
C THR A 80 8.93 -4.54 8.93
N PRO A 81 8.31 -5.72 8.91
CA PRO A 81 7.43 -6.11 7.82
C PRO A 81 6.25 -5.13 7.73
N PRO A 82 5.82 -4.80 6.50
CA PRO A 82 4.65 -3.95 6.33
C PRO A 82 3.42 -4.60 6.98
N PRO A 83 2.51 -3.82 7.57
CA PRO A 83 1.28 -4.36 8.14
C PRO A 83 0.53 -5.23 7.12
N PRO A 84 -0.06 -6.36 7.53
CA PRO A 84 -0.86 -7.20 6.65
C PRO A 84 -2.03 -6.42 6.06
N LEU A 85 -2.53 -6.86 4.89
CA LEU A 85 -3.58 -6.16 4.16
C LEU A 85 -4.84 -5.96 5.02
N ALA A 86 -5.23 -6.95 5.82
CA ALA A 86 -6.37 -6.83 6.75
C ALA A 86 -6.20 -5.63 7.70
N ALA A 87 -5.02 -5.45 8.30
CA ALA A 87 -4.73 -4.31 9.17
C ALA A 87 -4.72 -2.98 8.40
N LYS A 88 -4.25 -2.97 7.14
CA LYS A 88 -4.31 -1.78 6.28
C LYS A 88 -5.75 -1.38 5.95
N LEU A 89 -6.63 -2.36 5.75
CA LEU A 89 -8.05 -2.17 5.52
C LEU A 89 -8.82 -1.85 6.83
N GLY A 90 -8.21 -2.06 7.99
CA GLY A 90 -8.82 -1.83 9.30
C GLY A 90 -9.89 -2.88 9.64
N ILE A 91 -9.68 -4.13 9.22
CA ILE A 91 -10.58 -5.27 9.47
C ILE A 91 -9.86 -6.36 10.27
N GLY A 92 -10.64 -7.16 10.98
CA GLY A 92 -10.12 -8.25 11.82
C GLY A 92 -11.17 -8.77 12.80
N SER A 93 -10.73 -9.26 13.95
CA SER A 93 -11.62 -9.81 14.98
C SER A 93 -12.58 -8.78 15.60
N HIS A 94 -12.18 -7.50 15.63
CA HIS A 94 -12.93 -6.40 16.26
C HIS A 94 -13.61 -5.46 15.26
N ALA A 95 -13.37 -5.64 13.96
CA ALA A 95 -13.96 -4.81 12.91
C ALA A 95 -14.28 -5.69 11.71
N ARG A 96 -15.58 -5.85 11.40
CA ARG A 96 -16.10 -6.72 10.35
C ARG A 96 -16.40 -5.95 9.09
N ALA A 97 -16.04 -6.53 7.97
CA ALA A 97 -16.41 -6.01 6.66
C ALA A 97 -17.67 -6.68 6.12
N ALA A 98 -18.62 -5.91 5.62
CA ALA A 98 -19.56 -6.42 4.63
C ALA A 98 -18.86 -6.40 3.26
N VAL A 99 -19.13 -7.41 2.44
CA VAL A 99 -18.57 -7.53 1.10
C VAL A 99 -19.69 -7.47 0.08
N LEU A 100 -19.56 -6.60 -0.91
CA LEU A 100 -20.51 -6.51 -2.01
C LEU A 100 -19.85 -6.98 -3.31
N GLY A 101 -20.49 -7.95 -3.96
CA GLY A 101 -20.00 -8.54 -5.20
C GLY A 101 -18.88 -9.56 -5.01
N PRO A 102 -18.40 -10.16 -6.11
CA PRO A 102 -17.39 -11.20 -6.07
C PRO A 102 -15.99 -10.65 -5.75
N ILE A 103 -15.24 -11.38 -4.93
CA ILE A 103 -13.82 -11.10 -4.65
C ILE A 103 -12.97 -12.02 -5.52
N THR A 104 -12.31 -11.45 -6.52
CA THR A 104 -11.50 -12.19 -7.49
C THR A 104 -10.00 -12.13 -7.21
N ASP A 105 -9.54 -11.23 -6.34
CA ASP A 105 -8.13 -11.11 -5.94
C ASP A 105 -7.81 -11.97 -4.72
N ALA A 106 -6.81 -12.85 -4.85
CA ALA A 106 -6.41 -13.79 -3.81
C ALA A 106 -5.89 -13.12 -2.53
N SER A 107 -5.18 -11.98 -2.66
CA SER A 107 -4.65 -11.24 -1.50
C SER A 107 -5.78 -10.60 -0.70
N LEU A 108 -6.80 -10.08 -1.40
CA LEU A 108 -7.99 -9.53 -0.76
C LEU A 108 -8.82 -10.64 -0.10
N ALA A 109 -9.05 -11.75 -0.80
CA ALA A 109 -9.75 -12.91 -0.24
C ALA A 109 -9.08 -13.42 1.04
N GLN A 110 -7.75 -13.51 1.05
CA GLN A 110 -7.00 -13.89 2.24
C GLN A 110 -7.14 -12.88 3.38
N ALA A 111 -7.14 -11.58 3.08
CA ALA A 111 -7.30 -10.53 4.08
C ALA A 111 -8.70 -10.51 4.70
N LEU A 112 -9.71 -10.90 3.95
CA LEU A 112 -11.12 -10.97 4.38
C LEU A 112 -11.44 -12.22 5.19
N LYS A 113 -10.59 -13.25 5.16
CA LYS A 113 -10.85 -14.55 5.83
C LYS A 113 -11.06 -14.36 7.35
N GLY A 114 -12.25 -14.71 7.81
CA GLY A 114 -12.62 -14.57 9.22
C GLY A 114 -12.90 -13.13 9.70
N ALA A 115 -12.89 -12.15 8.79
CA ALA A 115 -13.12 -10.72 9.08
C ALA A 115 -14.36 -10.17 8.40
N THR A 116 -15.27 -11.02 7.91
CA THR A 116 -16.49 -10.62 7.21
C THR A 116 -17.75 -10.86 8.02
N THR A 117 -18.81 -10.16 7.65
CA THR A 117 -20.18 -10.39 8.13
C THR A 117 -21.16 -10.30 6.97
N ASP A 118 -22.19 -11.13 6.99
CA ASP A 118 -23.31 -11.07 6.03
C ASP A 118 -24.38 -10.05 6.45
N ASP A 119 -24.30 -9.59 7.70
CA ASP A 119 -25.21 -8.56 8.23
C ASP A 119 -24.65 -7.16 7.94
N PHE A 120 -25.15 -6.53 6.90
CA PHE A 120 -24.76 -5.18 6.48
C PHE A 120 -25.05 -4.10 7.54
N SER A 121 -26.03 -4.35 8.43
CA SER A 121 -26.39 -3.41 9.50
C SER A 121 -25.35 -3.39 10.64
N ARG A 122 -24.53 -4.44 10.74
CA ARG A 122 -23.50 -4.62 11.78
C ARG A 122 -22.07 -4.51 11.24
N ALA A 123 -21.93 -4.20 9.97
CA ALA A 123 -20.61 -4.03 9.37
C ALA A 123 -19.98 -2.69 9.77
N ASP A 124 -18.70 -2.72 10.08
CA ASP A 124 -17.90 -1.52 10.39
C ASP A 124 -17.42 -0.81 9.12
N VAL A 125 -17.37 -1.55 8.01
CA VAL A 125 -16.93 -1.04 6.71
C VAL A 125 -17.52 -1.89 5.58
N LEU A 126 -17.82 -1.26 4.45
CA LEU A 126 -18.17 -1.95 3.21
C LEU A 126 -16.90 -2.10 2.36
N ILE A 127 -16.71 -3.28 1.75
CA ILE A 127 -15.62 -3.54 0.80
C ILE A 127 -16.23 -4.08 -0.49
N ALA A 128 -15.82 -3.51 -1.64
CA ALA A 128 -16.25 -4.00 -2.94
C ALA A 128 -15.14 -3.89 -3.97
N MET A 129 -15.08 -4.86 -4.88
CA MET A 129 -14.24 -4.79 -6.09
C MET A 129 -15.04 -4.19 -7.23
N LEU A 130 -14.44 -3.24 -7.94
CA LEU A 130 -15.04 -2.55 -9.06
C LEU A 130 -14.44 -3.05 -10.37
N HIS A 131 -15.27 -3.54 -11.25
CA HIS A 131 -14.92 -3.94 -12.62
C HIS A 131 -15.50 -2.95 -13.65
N GLY A 132 -16.48 -2.13 -13.25
CA GLY A 132 -17.12 -1.12 -14.09
C GLY A 132 -17.94 -0.11 -13.28
N MET A 133 -18.58 0.82 -13.99
CA MET A 133 -19.38 1.88 -13.38
C MET A 133 -20.62 1.32 -12.67
N SER A 134 -21.23 0.27 -13.20
CA SER A 134 -22.40 -0.39 -12.58
C SER A 134 -22.11 -0.94 -11.19
N ASP A 135 -20.87 -1.42 -10.96
CA ASP A 135 -20.47 -1.88 -9.62
C ASP A 135 -20.38 -0.70 -8.65
N LEU A 136 -19.83 0.42 -9.11
CA LEU A 136 -19.76 1.64 -8.30
C LEU A 136 -21.16 2.13 -7.90
N GLU A 137 -22.09 2.18 -8.83
CA GLU A 137 -23.48 2.57 -8.57
C GLU A 137 -24.14 1.64 -7.55
N ALA A 138 -23.99 0.32 -7.70
CA ALA A 138 -24.51 -0.67 -6.77
C ALA A 138 -23.93 -0.50 -5.36
N VAL A 139 -22.59 -0.29 -5.27
CA VAL A 139 -21.91 -0.06 -3.99
C VAL A 139 -22.39 1.20 -3.31
N VAL A 140 -22.54 2.30 -4.04
CA VAL A 140 -23.03 3.57 -3.48
C VAL A 140 -24.45 3.43 -2.98
N ALA A 141 -25.34 2.79 -3.76
CA ALA A 141 -26.73 2.54 -3.36
C ALA A 141 -26.79 1.69 -2.08
N GLN A 142 -26.02 0.59 -2.00
CA GLN A 142 -25.97 -0.25 -0.80
C GLN A 142 -25.38 0.50 0.39
N HIS A 143 -24.24 1.20 0.20
CA HIS A 143 -23.59 1.92 1.29
C HIS A 143 -24.43 3.08 1.82
N ALA A 144 -25.29 3.69 1.00
CA ALA A 144 -26.20 4.75 1.45
C ALA A 144 -27.14 4.30 2.59
N SER A 145 -27.58 3.03 2.56
CA SER A 145 -28.47 2.43 3.58
C SER A 145 -27.74 1.87 4.80
N MET A 146 -26.39 1.77 4.76
CA MET A 146 -25.62 1.18 5.86
C MET A 146 -25.29 2.21 6.96
N PRO A 147 -25.19 1.79 8.24
CA PRO A 147 -24.81 2.67 9.34
C PRO A 147 -23.31 3.03 9.29
N CYS A 148 -22.47 2.16 8.74
CA CYS A 148 -21.03 2.44 8.65
C CYS A 148 -20.75 3.61 7.70
N ARG A 149 -19.75 4.43 8.05
CA ARG A 149 -19.38 5.61 7.26
C ARG A 149 -18.34 5.29 6.19
N GLY A 150 -17.59 4.19 6.35
CA GLY A 150 -16.45 3.86 5.51
C GLY A 150 -16.78 2.83 4.45
N VAL A 151 -16.28 3.07 3.22
CA VAL A 151 -16.29 2.09 2.13
C VAL A 151 -14.91 2.01 1.50
N TRP A 152 -14.43 0.80 1.25
CA TRP A 152 -13.24 0.53 0.47
C TRP A 152 -13.66 0.12 -0.94
N LEU A 153 -13.24 0.92 -1.92
CA LEU A 153 -13.41 0.61 -3.33
C LEU A 153 -12.09 0.05 -3.85
N VAL A 154 -12.12 -1.22 -4.21
CA VAL A 154 -10.97 -1.93 -4.78
C VAL A 154 -11.07 -1.89 -6.29
N HIS A 155 -10.08 -1.35 -6.97
CA HIS A 155 -10.09 -1.16 -8.42
C HIS A 155 -8.73 -1.49 -9.04
N ARG A 156 -8.70 -1.75 -10.35
CA ARG A 156 -7.45 -2.02 -11.07
C ARG A 156 -6.54 -0.79 -11.10
N LYS A 157 -5.24 -1.06 -11.05
CA LYS A 157 -4.19 -0.06 -11.24
C LYS A 157 -3.98 0.20 -12.73
N GLY A 158 -3.49 1.39 -13.04
CA GLY A 158 -3.03 1.78 -14.36
C GLY A 158 -4.07 2.51 -15.21
N PRO A 159 -3.62 3.10 -16.31
CA PRO A 159 -4.46 3.92 -17.19
C PRO A 159 -5.47 3.07 -17.99
N ASP A 160 -5.17 1.79 -18.22
CA ASP A 160 -6.00 0.87 -19.01
C ASP A 160 -7.07 0.15 -18.19
N ALA A 161 -7.28 0.59 -16.93
CA ALA A 161 -8.36 0.06 -16.11
C ALA A 161 -9.72 0.42 -16.72
N ALA A 162 -10.65 -0.54 -16.80
CA ALA A 162 -12.01 -0.31 -17.31
C ALA A 162 -12.75 0.80 -16.54
N LEU A 163 -12.40 0.99 -15.26
CA LEU A 163 -12.85 2.10 -14.44
C LEU A 163 -11.61 2.78 -13.80
N PRO A 164 -11.06 3.85 -14.39
CA PRO A 164 -9.91 4.57 -13.88
C PRO A 164 -10.16 5.25 -12.52
N ASP A 165 -9.12 5.31 -11.66
CA ASP A 165 -9.17 5.95 -10.34
C ASP A 165 -9.73 7.40 -10.39
N ALA A 166 -9.38 8.14 -11.43
CA ALA A 166 -9.87 9.52 -11.60
C ALA A 166 -11.41 9.59 -11.75
N GLN A 167 -12.00 8.64 -12.47
CA GLN A 167 -13.47 8.57 -12.63
C GLN A 167 -14.15 8.17 -11.32
N ILE A 168 -13.58 7.19 -10.60
CA ILE A 168 -14.09 6.80 -9.28
C ILE A 168 -14.07 8.00 -8.33
N ARG A 169 -12.95 8.72 -8.27
CA ARG A 169 -12.80 9.90 -7.40
C ARG A 169 -13.79 11.01 -7.76
N MET A 170 -14.00 11.27 -9.04
CA MET A 170 -14.93 12.27 -9.51
C MET A 170 -16.36 11.92 -9.07
N ALA A 171 -16.84 10.72 -9.38
CA ALA A 171 -18.16 10.24 -9.01
C ALA A 171 -18.39 10.24 -7.49
N MET A 172 -17.40 9.78 -6.70
CA MET A 172 -17.52 9.77 -5.25
C MET A 172 -17.56 11.18 -4.64
N ARG A 173 -16.82 12.14 -5.21
CA ARG A 173 -16.85 13.54 -4.77
C ARG A 173 -18.18 14.23 -5.09
N GLU A 174 -18.75 13.98 -6.25
CA GLU A 174 -20.07 14.48 -6.63
C GLU A 174 -21.16 14.03 -5.65
N LEU A 175 -21.02 12.81 -5.11
CA LEU A 175 -21.89 12.25 -4.07
C LEU A 175 -21.51 12.70 -2.64
N GLY A 176 -20.55 13.61 -2.48
CA GLY A 176 -20.13 14.17 -1.20
C GLY A 176 -19.19 13.28 -0.38
N TYR A 177 -18.71 12.17 -0.93
CA TYR A 177 -17.73 11.32 -0.24
C TYR A 177 -16.34 11.96 -0.25
N LYS A 178 -15.58 11.70 0.82
CA LYS A 178 -14.19 12.11 0.93
C LYS A 178 -13.26 10.90 0.93
N ASP A 179 -12.23 10.95 0.12
CA ASP A 179 -11.16 9.94 0.14
C ASP A 179 -10.22 10.19 1.34
N HIS A 180 -9.86 9.15 2.05
CA HIS A 180 -9.05 9.22 3.27
C HIS A 180 -7.74 8.46 3.17
N LYS A 181 -7.71 7.35 2.45
CA LYS A 181 -6.56 6.45 2.46
C LYS A 181 -6.53 5.61 1.19
N ILE A 182 -5.33 5.39 0.67
CA ILE A 182 -5.08 4.45 -0.42
C ILE A 182 -4.16 3.36 0.08
N THR A 183 -4.39 2.12 -0.33
CA THR A 183 -3.50 0.99 -0.06
C THR A 183 -3.41 0.05 -1.25
N GLY A 184 -2.21 -0.46 -1.52
CA GLY A 184 -2.04 -1.54 -2.49
C GLY A 184 -2.65 -2.82 -1.94
N VAL A 185 -3.42 -3.52 -2.77
CA VAL A 185 -4.01 -4.83 -2.49
C VAL A 185 -3.11 -5.92 -3.04
N SER A 186 -2.79 -5.86 -4.33
CA SER A 186 -1.86 -6.76 -5.01
C SER A 186 -1.04 -6.01 -6.06
N SER A 187 -0.36 -6.72 -6.96
CA SER A 187 0.31 -6.10 -8.11
C SER A 187 -0.65 -5.35 -9.03
N GLU A 188 -1.86 -5.89 -9.24
CA GLU A 188 -2.86 -5.36 -10.16
C GLU A 188 -3.92 -4.46 -9.51
N TRP A 189 -4.17 -4.62 -8.21
CA TRP A 189 -5.28 -3.99 -7.51
C TRP A 189 -4.81 -3.00 -6.45
N THR A 190 -5.59 -1.95 -6.30
CA THR A 190 -5.46 -0.95 -5.22
C THR A 190 -6.81 -0.71 -4.59
N ALA A 191 -6.83 -0.26 -3.35
CA ALA A 191 -8.04 0.08 -2.63
C ALA A 191 -7.98 1.54 -2.17
N THR A 192 -9.04 2.29 -2.41
CA THR A 192 -9.23 3.65 -1.90
C THR A 192 -10.39 3.65 -0.90
N ARG A 193 -10.13 4.18 0.29
CA ARG A 193 -11.15 4.34 1.33
C ARG A 193 -11.85 5.67 1.18
N TYR A 194 -13.16 5.61 1.11
CA TYR A 194 -14.03 6.77 1.14
C TYR A 194 -14.86 6.78 2.42
N ALA A 195 -15.28 7.95 2.84
CA ALA A 195 -16.23 8.11 3.94
C ALA A 195 -17.39 9.03 3.51
N LYS A 196 -18.61 8.70 3.96
CA LYS A 196 -19.76 9.58 3.83
C LYS A 196 -19.50 10.93 4.48
N PRO A 197 -20.11 12.01 4.01
CA PRO A 197 -20.15 13.27 4.73
C PRO A 197 -20.70 13.06 6.14
N ALA A 198 -20.28 13.92 7.08
CA ALA A 198 -20.93 13.98 8.38
C ALA A 198 -22.37 14.51 8.15
N GLN A 199 -23.34 13.79 8.66
CA GLN A 199 -24.72 14.30 8.77
C GLN A 199 -24.77 15.37 9.85
#